data_6b31db92610970435610d523337dc553
#
_entry.id   6b31db92610970435610d523337dc553
#
_cell.length_a   1.000
_cell.length_b   1.000
_cell.length_c   1.000
_cell.angle_alpha   90.00
_cell.angle_beta   90.00
_cell.angle_gamma   90.00
#
_symmetry.space_group_name_H-M   'P 1'
#
loop_
_entity.id
_entity.type
_entity.pdbx_description
1 polymer ?
#
loop_
_entity_poly.entity_id
_entity_poly.type
_entity_poly.pdbx_seq_one_letter_code
_entity_poly.pdbx_strand_id
1 'polypeptide(L)'
;MQRPFLAAAGRNLRERDGLPTRVSQKDRLQRFYERFKGEDQVLVLVNADPDAIASAMAVKRLLWRKSAGVTIAAVNIVKRPDNLAMIRLLNVRMEQAGDIDPARFTRFVLVDSQPAHHELFAPFTFDVVIDHHPVTDVAAPLVDVRPEYGATATILTEYLRAARIKPSAKLASGLFYAIKTDTDNFKRRATPEDIRAFQYLFRHANIPLVRKIEQSEMRLDFLRFFKAALQERRIRKGRVFVHLGPVPSPDILVLIADFFMRVEDIHWSIVSGFHDRKLVVILRNDGIRKDAGAVAKRGFGDIGSAGGHHSAARAEIAVGDLPKNLDPKDAAKVQSWIIAALTRKRNHRRQTR
;
A
#
# COMPACT_ATOMS: atom_id res chain seq x y z
N MET A 1 -66.95 -47.85 -8.46
CA MET A 1 -66.34 -48.57 -9.60
C MET A 1 -65.20 -47.76 -10.17
N GLN A 2 -64.04 -48.38 -10.08
CA GLN A 2 -62.88 -48.28 -10.96
C GLN A 2 -62.08 -46.96 -11.10
N ARG A 3 -60.88 -47.03 -10.59
CA ARG A 3 -59.64 -46.39 -11.09
C ARG A 3 -59.34 -46.82 -12.54
N PRO A 4 -58.24 -46.30 -13.22
CA PRO A 4 -57.05 -45.56 -12.77
C PRO A 4 -56.68 -44.42 -13.74
N PHE A 5 -55.60 -43.67 -13.40
CA PHE A 5 -54.56 -43.52 -14.34
C PHE A 5 -53.23 -42.81 -13.97
N LEU A 6 -52.30 -43.36 -14.34
CA LEU A 6 -50.88 -43.29 -14.44
C LEU A 6 -50.19 -41.93 -14.53
N ALA A 7 -49.10 -41.90 -13.80
CA ALA A 7 -48.06 -40.92 -13.78
C ALA A 7 -47.28 -40.78 -15.11
N ALA A 8 -46.80 -39.57 -15.40
CA ALA A 8 -45.65 -39.34 -16.23
C ALA A 8 -44.65 -38.48 -15.44
N ALA A 9 -43.57 -39.10 -15.09
CA ALA A 9 -42.46 -38.48 -14.40
C ALA A 9 -41.70 -37.53 -15.33
N GLY A 10 -41.88 -36.23 -15.16
CA GLY A 10 -41.01 -35.20 -15.71
C GLY A 10 -39.77 -35.09 -14.82
N ARG A 11 -38.64 -35.62 -15.26
CA ARG A 11 -37.34 -35.36 -14.63
C ARG A 11 -36.95 -33.92 -14.87
N ASN A 12 -37.16 -33.07 -13.88
CA ASN A 12 -36.50 -31.77 -13.82
C ASN A 12 -35.01 -32.00 -13.55
N LEU A 13 -34.22 -31.95 -14.60
CA LEU A 13 -32.77 -31.71 -14.52
C LEU A 13 -32.61 -30.30 -13.97
N ARG A 14 -32.34 -30.21 -12.65
CA ARG A 14 -31.78 -28.98 -12.06
C ARG A 14 -30.41 -28.80 -12.70
N GLU A 15 -30.33 -27.86 -13.63
CA GLU A 15 -29.07 -27.22 -14.01
C GLU A 15 -28.43 -26.71 -12.72
N ARG A 16 -27.32 -27.32 -12.32
CA ARG A 16 -26.46 -26.79 -11.27
C ARG A 16 -25.78 -25.58 -11.87
N ASP A 17 -26.29 -24.40 -11.53
CA ASP A 17 -25.59 -23.15 -11.76
C ASP A 17 -24.16 -23.31 -11.27
N GLY A 18 -23.23 -23.32 -12.24
CA GLY A 18 -21.80 -23.45 -11.98
C GLY A 18 -21.29 -22.19 -11.31
N LEU A 19 -21.23 -22.21 -9.97
CA LEU A 19 -20.36 -21.30 -9.23
C LEU A 19 -18.95 -21.44 -9.82
N PRO A 20 -18.25 -20.34 -10.16
CA PRO A 20 -16.92 -20.40 -10.70
C PRO A 20 -16.04 -21.22 -9.76
N THR A 21 -15.49 -22.32 -10.25
CA THR A 21 -14.63 -23.22 -9.48
C THR A 21 -13.47 -22.41 -8.91
N ARG A 22 -13.46 -22.26 -7.59
CA ARG A 22 -12.41 -21.51 -6.87
C ARG A 22 -11.06 -22.16 -7.20
N VAL A 23 -10.23 -21.48 -7.98
CA VAL A 23 -8.91 -21.96 -8.37
C VAL A 23 -8.12 -22.32 -7.12
N SER A 24 -7.60 -23.57 -7.03
CA SER A 24 -6.89 -24.01 -5.85
C SER A 24 -5.55 -23.29 -5.67
N GLN A 25 -5.05 -23.22 -4.44
CA GLN A 25 -3.73 -22.62 -4.19
C GLN A 25 -2.59 -23.38 -4.89
N LYS A 26 -2.74 -24.70 -5.11
CA LYS A 26 -1.79 -25.49 -5.86
C LYS A 26 -1.80 -25.13 -7.35
N ASP A 27 -2.98 -24.95 -7.94
CA ASP A 27 -3.10 -24.57 -9.36
C ASP A 27 -2.52 -23.17 -9.59
N ARG A 28 -2.75 -22.23 -8.66
CA ARG A 28 -2.15 -20.89 -8.73
C ARG A 28 -0.63 -20.97 -8.68
N LEU A 29 -0.08 -21.73 -7.74
CA LEU A 29 1.36 -21.96 -7.63
C LEU A 29 1.93 -22.63 -8.89
N GLN A 30 1.24 -23.62 -9.44
CA GLN A 30 1.68 -24.30 -10.66
C GLN A 30 1.74 -23.31 -11.82
N ARG A 31 0.68 -22.53 -12.06
CA ARG A 31 0.65 -21.48 -13.10
C ARG A 31 1.77 -20.45 -12.91
N PHE A 32 2.09 -20.10 -11.66
CA PHE A 32 3.21 -19.23 -11.35
C PHE A 32 4.54 -19.86 -11.80
N TYR A 33 4.82 -21.11 -11.44
CA TYR A 33 6.06 -21.79 -11.82
C TYR A 33 6.19 -22.02 -13.34
N GLU A 34 5.08 -22.20 -14.04
CA GLU A 34 5.05 -22.35 -15.50
C GLU A 34 5.53 -21.11 -16.27
N ARG A 35 5.63 -19.96 -15.59
CA ARG A 35 6.15 -18.73 -16.20
C ARG A 35 7.67 -18.66 -16.23
N PHE A 36 8.36 -19.55 -15.53
CA PHE A 36 9.81 -19.49 -15.34
C PHE A 36 10.51 -20.78 -15.77
N LYS A 37 11.73 -20.61 -16.30
CA LYS A 37 12.64 -21.68 -16.66
C LYS A 37 13.94 -21.56 -15.87
N GLY A 38 14.72 -22.63 -15.84
CA GLY A 38 15.98 -22.70 -15.08
C GLY A 38 17.01 -21.65 -15.49
N GLU A 39 17.03 -21.26 -16.77
CA GLU A 39 17.93 -20.28 -17.36
C GLU A 39 17.48 -18.80 -17.17
N ASP A 40 16.24 -18.56 -16.72
CA ASP A 40 15.70 -17.22 -16.65
C ASP A 40 16.43 -16.33 -15.61
N GLN A 41 16.74 -15.11 -16.03
CA GLN A 41 17.11 -14.00 -15.15
C GLN A 41 15.85 -13.19 -14.88
N VAL A 42 15.40 -13.17 -13.64
CA VAL A 42 14.12 -12.57 -13.23
C VAL A 42 14.35 -11.23 -12.57
N LEU A 43 13.65 -10.19 -13.03
CA LEU A 43 13.55 -8.89 -12.36
C LEU A 43 12.21 -8.80 -11.63
N VAL A 44 12.25 -8.58 -10.32
CA VAL A 44 11.07 -8.27 -9.50
C VAL A 44 11.05 -6.77 -9.23
N LEU A 45 10.07 -6.07 -9.81
CA LEU A 45 9.87 -4.65 -9.65
C LEU A 45 8.89 -4.37 -8.52
N VAL A 46 9.17 -3.32 -7.75
CA VAL A 46 8.37 -2.89 -6.60
C VAL A 46 8.31 -1.36 -6.49
N ASN A 47 7.20 -0.86 -5.99
CA ASN A 47 7.15 0.45 -5.36
C ASN A 47 7.38 0.24 -3.86
N ALA A 48 8.65 0.34 -3.42
CA ALA A 48 9.13 -0.23 -2.17
C ALA A 48 8.48 0.39 -0.92
N ASP A 49 7.64 -0.40 -0.28
CA ASP A 49 7.15 -0.28 1.09
C ASP A 49 7.28 -1.63 1.82
N PRO A 50 6.83 -1.80 3.04
CA PRO A 50 7.01 -3.07 3.75
C PRO A 50 6.37 -4.27 3.05
N ASP A 51 5.19 -4.11 2.43
CA ASP A 51 4.49 -5.21 1.76
C ASP A 51 5.17 -5.59 0.45
N ALA A 52 5.47 -4.61 -0.39
CA ALA A 52 6.21 -4.81 -1.63
C ALA A 52 7.58 -5.48 -1.40
N ILE A 53 8.35 -5.01 -0.39
CA ILE A 53 9.67 -5.55 -0.04
C ILE A 53 9.57 -7.01 0.40
N ALA A 54 8.65 -7.34 1.33
CA ALA A 54 8.48 -8.70 1.83
C ALA A 54 7.96 -9.65 0.75
N SER A 55 7.04 -9.17 -0.09
CA SER A 55 6.48 -9.89 -1.22
C SER A 55 7.55 -10.22 -2.25
N ALA A 56 8.42 -9.27 -2.61
CA ALA A 56 9.55 -9.52 -3.48
C ALA A 56 10.54 -10.56 -2.90
N MET A 57 10.81 -10.51 -1.59
CA MET A 57 11.61 -11.54 -0.91
C MET A 57 10.96 -12.93 -1.03
N ALA A 58 9.62 -13.00 -0.94
CA ALA A 58 8.90 -14.27 -1.07
C ALA A 58 8.96 -14.81 -2.51
N VAL A 59 8.81 -13.96 -3.53
CA VAL A 59 9.01 -14.34 -4.94
C VAL A 59 10.43 -14.87 -5.15
N LYS A 60 11.46 -14.16 -4.67
CA LYS A 60 12.85 -14.59 -4.73
C LYS A 60 13.05 -15.96 -4.06
N ARG A 61 12.36 -16.23 -2.96
CA ARG A 61 12.41 -17.53 -2.27
C ARG A 61 11.68 -18.64 -3.03
N LEU A 62 10.55 -18.35 -3.66
CA LEU A 62 9.79 -19.28 -4.49
C LEU A 62 10.59 -19.72 -5.72
N LEU A 63 11.34 -18.79 -6.33
CA LEU A 63 12.15 -19.03 -7.53
C LEU A 63 13.54 -19.59 -7.22
N TRP A 64 13.89 -19.79 -5.94
CA TRP A 64 15.17 -20.41 -5.58
C TRP A 64 15.34 -21.78 -6.26
N ARG A 65 16.42 -21.94 -7.02
CA ARG A 65 16.73 -23.14 -7.86
C ARG A 65 15.69 -23.42 -8.96
N LYS A 66 14.87 -22.44 -9.34
CA LYS A 66 13.90 -22.54 -10.43
C LYS A 66 14.18 -21.53 -11.54
N SER A 67 15.05 -20.56 -11.28
CA SER A 67 15.60 -19.61 -12.24
C SER A 67 17.10 -19.46 -12.01
N ALA A 68 17.82 -18.91 -12.99
CA ALA A 68 19.26 -18.65 -12.90
C ALA A 68 19.56 -17.54 -11.89
N GLY A 69 18.69 -16.52 -11.80
CA GLY A 69 18.84 -15.42 -10.86
C GLY A 69 17.55 -14.64 -10.62
N VAL A 70 17.47 -13.97 -9.46
CA VAL A 70 16.37 -13.06 -9.14
C VAL A 70 16.94 -11.79 -8.54
N THR A 71 16.73 -10.67 -9.23
CA THR A 71 17.04 -9.30 -8.77
C THR A 71 15.76 -8.59 -8.35
N ILE A 72 15.83 -7.84 -7.27
CA ILE A 72 14.72 -6.98 -6.80
C ILE A 72 15.12 -5.54 -7.09
N ALA A 73 14.21 -4.76 -7.68
CA ALA A 73 14.43 -3.35 -7.93
C ALA A 73 13.25 -2.48 -7.54
N ALA A 74 13.55 -1.33 -6.94
CA ALA A 74 12.55 -0.34 -6.54
C ALA A 74 12.48 0.81 -7.54
N VAL A 75 11.25 1.24 -7.87
CA VAL A 75 11.02 2.45 -8.68
C VAL A 75 11.08 3.72 -7.84
N ASN A 76 10.85 3.64 -6.54
CA ASN A 76 10.91 4.77 -5.60
C ASN A 76 12.21 4.77 -4.78
N ILE A 77 12.58 5.95 -4.31
CA ILE A 77 13.66 6.09 -3.32
C ILE A 77 13.09 5.85 -1.92
N VAL A 78 13.56 4.81 -1.26
CA VAL A 78 13.14 4.50 0.11
C VAL A 78 13.76 5.51 1.09
N LYS A 79 12.92 6.25 1.81
CA LYS A 79 13.35 7.27 2.77
C LYS A 79 12.80 7.03 4.18
N ARG A 80 11.72 6.26 4.32
CA ARG A 80 11.11 5.99 5.62
C ARG A 80 12.05 5.17 6.51
N PRO A 81 12.26 5.57 7.78
CA PRO A 81 13.18 4.90 8.69
C PRO A 81 12.88 3.41 8.90
N ASP A 82 11.59 3.06 9.03
CA ASP A 82 11.12 1.68 9.18
C ASP A 82 11.42 0.81 7.94
N ASN A 83 11.19 1.35 6.73
CA ASN A 83 11.50 0.65 5.49
C ASN A 83 13.02 0.46 5.32
N LEU A 84 13.83 1.49 5.64
CA LEU A 84 15.28 1.38 5.63
C LEU A 84 15.80 0.38 6.67
N ALA A 85 15.21 0.38 7.88
CA ALA A 85 15.51 -0.60 8.91
C ALA A 85 15.15 -2.01 8.45
N MET A 86 13.99 -2.19 7.81
CA MET A 86 13.56 -3.47 7.24
C MET A 86 14.56 -3.99 6.21
N ILE A 87 14.93 -3.17 5.22
CA ILE A 87 15.92 -3.53 4.19
C ILE A 87 17.24 -3.97 4.84
N ARG A 88 17.77 -3.16 5.76
CA ARG A 88 19.03 -3.43 6.46
C ARG A 88 18.97 -4.70 7.31
N LEU A 89 17.97 -4.81 8.18
CA LEU A 89 17.88 -5.89 9.17
C LEU A 89 17.53 -7.24 8.54
N LEU A 90 16.71 -7.23 7.50
CA LEU A 90 16.38 -8.44 6.74
C LEU A 90 17.45 -8.78 5.70
N ASN A 91 18.43 -7.89 5.49
CA ASN A 91 19.49 -8.02 4.48
C ASN A 91 18.93 -8.17 3.05
N VAL A 92 18.00 -7.28 2.69
CA VAL A 92 17.41 -7.24 1.35
C VAL A 92 18.38 -6.51 0.41
N ARG A 93 18.82 -7.19 -0.63
CA ARG A 93 19.56 -6.54 -1.72
C ARG A 93 18.54 -6.06 -2.74
N MET A 94 18.50 -4.77 -2.96
CA MET A 94 17.56 -4.11 -3.86
C MET A 94 18.30 -3.02 -4.64
N GLU A 95 18.08 -2.99 -5.94
CA GLU A 95 18.65 -2.01 -6.87
C GLU A 95 17.63 -0.89 -7.14
N GLN A 96 18.06 0.22 -7.72
CA GLN A 96 17.14 1.23 -8.23
C GLN A 96 16.74 0.86 -9.67
N ALA A 97 15.45 0.90 -9.99
CA ALA A 97 14.96 0.50 -11.30
C ALA A 97 15.54 1.37 -12.44
N GLY A 98 15.83 2.64 -12.15
CA GLY A 98 16.46 3.56 -13.12
C GLY A 98 17.91 3.23 -13.46
N ASP A 99 18.60 2.43 -12.64
CA ASP A 99 20.02 2.05 -12.83
C ASP A 99 20.14 0.67 -13.51
N ILE A 100 19.01 0.01 -13.80
CA ILE A 100 18.98 -1.34 -14.35
C ILE A 100 18.93 -1.29 -15.87
N ASP A 101 19.77 -2.12 -16.50
CA ASP A 101 19.61 -2.49 -17.91
C ASP A 101 18.57 -3.63 -18.04
N PRO A 102 17.38 -3.36 -18.60
CA PRO A 102 16.35 -4.37 -18.76
C PRO A 102 16.77 -5.56 -19.65
N ALA A 103 17.71 -5.37 -20.56
CA ALA A 103 18.19 -6.43 -21.48
C ALA A 103 18.90 -7.58 -20.74
N ARG A 104 19.29 -7.38 -19.49
CA ARG A 104 19.89 -8.41 -18.62
C ARG A 104 18.86 -9.43 -18.12
N PHE A 105 17.57 -9.18 -18.29
CA PHE A 105 16.49 -9.99 -17.72
C PHE A 105 15.61 -10.59 -18.80
N THR A 106 15.15 -11.81 -18.56
CA THR A 106 14.28 -12.56 -19.46
C THR A 106 12.83 -12.61 -18.96
N ARG A 107 12.61 -12.33 -17.67
CA ARG A 107 11.30 -12.35 -17.03
C ARG A 107 11.12 -11.16 -16.08
N PHE A 108 9.91 -10.62 -16.09
CA PHE A 108 9.54 -9.45 -15.29
C PHE A 108 8.35 -9.76 -14.38
N VAL A 109 8.52 -9.53 -13.10
CA VAL A 109 7.49 -9.74 -12.07
C VAL A 109 7.19 -8.42 -11.38
N LEU A 110 5.92 -8.08 -11.24
CA LEU A 110 5.47 -6.94 -10.46
C LEU A 110 4.72 -7.46 -9.23
N VAL A 111 5.10 -6.98 -8.05
CA VAL A 111 4.42 -7.34 -6.81
C VAL A 111 3.99 -6.09 -6.06
N ASP A 112 2.84 -6.19 -5.42
CA ASP A 112 2.22 -5.15 -4.60
C ASP A 112 1.98 -3.85 -5.38
N SER A 113 1.74 -4.00 -6.66
CA SER A 113 1.45 -2.91 -7.58
C SER A 113 0.89 -3.45 -8.90
N GLN A 114 0.34 -2.53 -9.70
CA GLN A 114 -0.10 -2.79 -11.07
C GLN A 114 0.59 -1.81 -12.03
N PRO A 115 0.71 -2.13 -13.33
CA PRO A 115 1.45 -1.29 -14.28
C PRO A 115 1.00 0.18 -14.31
N ALA A 116 -0.29 0.43 -14.11
CA ALA A 116 -0.86 1.78 -14.09
C ALA A 116 -0.55 2.59 -12.81
N HIS A 117 0.01 1.98 -11.77
CA HIS A 117 0.25 2.66 -10.50
C HIS A 117 1.46 3.58 -10.49
N HIS A 118 2.41 3.39 -11.42
CA HIS A 118 3.60 4.22 -11.49
C HIS A 118 4.16 4.27 -12.93
N GLU A 119 4.52 5.47 -13.39
CA GLU A 119 5.02 5.69 -14.77
C GLU A 119 6.28 4.89 -15.11
N LEU A 120 7.14 4.63 -14.13
CA LEU A 120 8.36 3.83 -14.32
C LEU A 120 8.09 2.33 -14.53
N PHE A 121 6.85 1.86 -14.41
CA PHE A 121 6.47 0.51 -14.81
C PHE A 121 6.13 0.40 -16.30
N ALA A 122 5.79 1.50 -16.97
CA ALA A 122 5.35 1.52 -18.37
C ALA A 122 6.36 0.92 -19.38
N PRO A 123 7.70 1.02 -19.19
CA PRO A 123 8.65 0.40 -20.11
C PRO A 123 8.70 -1.14 -20.05
N PHE A 124 8.11 -1.76 -19.04
CA PHE A 124 8.23 -3.20 -18.80
C PHE A 124 6.96 -3.95 -19.22
N THR A 125 7.16 -5.10 -19.87
CA THR A 125 6.10 -6.08 -20.11
C THR A 125 6.19 -7.16 -19.06
N PHE A 126 5.23 -7.24 -18.16
CA PHE A 126 5.24 -8.15 -17.03
C PHE A 126 4.76 -9.55 -17.42
N ASP A 127 5.47 -10.60 -16.99
CA ASP A 127 5.05 -11.99 -17.09
C ASP A 127 4.10 -12.37 -15.94
N VAL A 128 4.28 -11.74 -14.77
CA VAL A 128 3.53 -12.01 -13.55
C VAL A 128 3.22 -10.70 -12.82
N VAL A 129 1.96 -10.54 -12.43
CA VAL A 129 1.49 -9.46 -11.53
C VAL A 129 0.76 -10.09 -10.35
N ILE A 130 1.23 -9.79 -9.12
CA ILE A 130 0.60 -10.25 -7.87
C ILE A 130 0.36 -9.02 -7.00
N ASP A 131 -0.90 -8.74 -6.66
CA ASP A 131 -1.27 -7.50 -5.97
C ASP A 131 -2.56 -7.66 -5.15
N HIS A 132 -2.78 -6.73 -4.22
CA HIS A 132 -4.03 -6.65 -3.43
C HIS A 132 -4.77 -5.32 -3.59
N HIS A 133 -4.25 -4.40 -4.38
CA HIS A 133 -4.92 -3.13 -4.66
C HIS A 133 -6.16 -3.32 -5.57
N PRO A 134 -7.07 -2.33 -5.61
CA PRO A 134 -8.18 -2.35 -6.55
C PRO A 134 -7.71 -2.62 -7.98
N VAL A 135 -8.43 -3.51 -8.69
CA VAL A 135 -8.04 -3.95 -10.03
C VAL A 135 -8.08 -2.78 -11.01
N THR A 136 -6.98 -2.63 -11.75
CA THR A 136 -6.89 -1.77 -12.94
C THR A 136 -6.88 -2.62 -14.21
N ASP A 137 -6.74 -2.01 -15.37
CA ASP A 137 -6.53 -2.73 -16.62
C ASP A 137 -5.12 -3.31 -16.66
N VAL A 138 -4.99 -4.60 -16.32
CA VAL A 138 -3.72 -5.32 -16.22
C VAL A 138 -3.67 -6.44 -17.23
N ALA A 139 -2.74 -6.36 -18.19
CA ALA A 139 -2.44 -7.42 -19.11
C ALA A 139 -1.09 -8.08 -18.76
N ALA A 140 -1.13 -9.32 -18.28
CA ALA A 140 0.04 -10.16 -18.06
C ALA A 140 -0.31 -11.65 -18.23
N PRO A 141 0.63 -12.53 -18.62
CA PRO A 141 0.39 -13.97 -18.71
C PRO A 141 -0.08 -14.63 -17.41
N LEU A 142 0.29 -14.06 -16.26
CA LEU A 142 -0.28 -14.41 -14.96
C LEU A 142 -0.63 -13.14 -14.17
N VAL A 143 -1.91 -13.01 -13.84
CA VAL A 143 -2.44 -11.95 -12.96
C VAL A 143 -3.11 -12.62 -11.76
N ASP A 144 -2.63 -12.34 -10.55
CA ASP A 144 -3.26 -12.76 -9.28
C ASP A 144 -3.48 -11.53 -8.40
N VAL A 145 -4.54 -10.78 -8.72
CA VAL A 145 -4.93 -9.57 -7.97
C VAL A 145 -6.13 -9.91 -7.09
N ARG A 146 -6.00 -9.67 -5.78
CA ARG A 146 -7.01 -10.00 -4.76
C ARG A 146 -7.34 -8.80 -3.88
N PRO A 147 -8.21 -7.89 -4.34
CA PRO A 147 -8.50 -6.64 -3.64
C PRO A 147 -9.19 -6.82 -2.28
N GLU A 148 -9.71 -8.01 -2.01
CA GLU A 148 -10.28 -8.35 -0.72
C GLU A 148 -9.25 -8.62 0.37
N TYR A 149 -8.01 -8.99 0.01
CA TYR A 149 -6.93 -9.27 0.98
C TYR A 149 -6.36 -7.97 1.55
N GLY A 150 -5.92 -8.05 2.80
CA GLY A 150 -5.33 -6.91 3.50
C GLY A 150 -3.88 -6.61 3.10
N ALA A 151 -3.20 -7.57 2.44
CA ALA A 151 -1.81 -7.43 2.03
C ALA A 151 -1.43 -8.42 0.91
N THR A 152 -0.54 -8.03 0.01
CA THR A 152 0.09 -8.92 -0.98
C THR A 152 0.94 -10.01 -0.29
N ALA A 153 1.54 -9.70 0.86
CA ALA A 153 2.24 -10.65 1.71
C ALA A 153 1.37 -11.84 2.15
N THR A 154 0.06 -11.64 2.29
CA THR A 154 -0.89 -12.73 2.53
C THR A 154 -0.94 -13.70 1.36
N ILE A 155 -1.05 -13.16 0.12
CA ILE A 155 -1.06 -13.95 -1.11
C ILE A 155 0.23 -14.77 -1.22
N LEU A 156 1.38 -14.12 -1.05
CA LEU A 156 2.69 -14.79 -1.14
C LEU A 156 2.93 -15.81 -0.02
N THR A 157 2.33 -15.60 1.16
CA THR A 157 2.35 -16.58 2.24
C THR A 157 1.58 -17.85 1.85
N GLU A 158 0.45 -17.71 1.16
CA GLU A 158 -0.29 -18.85 0.62
C GLU A 158 0.51 -19.61 -0.44
N TYR A 159 1.22 -18.91 -1.33
CA TYR A 159 2.12 -19.53 -2.32
C TYR A 159 3.24 -20.32 -1.64
N LEU A 160 3.90 -19.75 -0.62
CA LEU A 160 4.94 -20.45 0.15
C LEU A 160 4.40 -21.73 0.81
N ARG A 161 3.19 -21.66 1.40
CA ARG A 161 2.53 -22.80 2.01
C ARG A 161 2.16 -23.88 0.98
N ALA A 162 1.61 -23.48 -0.18
CA ALA A 162 1.28 -24.40 -1.26
C ALA A 162 2.54 -25.10 -1.82
N ALA A 163 3.66 -24.36 -1.89
CA ALA A 163 4.97 -24.90 -2.26
C ALA A 163 5.63 -25.74 -1.15
N ARG A 164 5.02 -25.87 0.03
CA ARG A 164 5.58 -26.50 1.25
C ARG A 164 6.96 -25.93 1.62
N ILE A 165 7.17 -24.63 1.35
CA ILE A 165 8.40 -23.93 1.71
C ILE A 165 8.24 -23.33 3.09
N LYS A 166 9.06 -23.79 4.05
CA LYS A 166 9.19 -23.14 5.34
C LYS A 166 9.99 -21.83 5.17
N PRO A 167 9.41 -20.67 5.52
CA PRO A 167 10.15 -19.40 5.41
C PRO A 167 11.28 -19.35 6.44
N SER A 168 12.38 -18.70 6.08
CA SER A 168 13.43 -18.35 7.06
C SER A 168 12.88 -17.32 8.07
N ALA A 169 13.52 -17.21 9.24
CA ALA A 169 13.12 -16.23 10.25
C ALA A 169 13.06 -14.79 9.70
N LYS A 170 14.00 -14.41 8.83
CA LYS A 170 14.01 -13.08 8.18
C LYS A 170 12.81 -12.91 7.24
N LEU A 171 12.57 -13.87 6.36
CA LEU A 171 11.43 -13.81 5.42
C LEU A 171 10.10 -13.82 6.17
N ALA A 172 9.95 -14.69 7.18
CA ALA A 172 8.76 -14.73 8.01
C ALA A 172 8.53 -13.41 8.76
N SER A 173 9.60 -12.80 9.30
CA SER A 173 9.50 -11.50 9.97
C SER A 173 9.11 -10.38 9.00
N GLY A 174 9.62 -10.39 7.77
CA GLY A 174 9.25 -9.42 6.73
C GLY A 174 7.78 -9.52 6.37
N LEU A 175 7.31 -10.72 6.01
CA LEU A 175 5.90 -10.96 5.65
C LEU A 175 4.94 -10.70 6.82
N PHE A 176 5.35 -11.06 8.05
CA PHE A 176 4.59 -10.77 9.26
C PHE A 176 4.44 -9.26 9.49
N TYR A 177 5.54 -8.52 9.36
CA TYR A 177 5.53 -7.06 9.47
C TYR A 177 4.70 -6.40 8.38
N ALA A 178 4.81 -6.88 7.14
CA ALA A 178 4.04 -6.42 5.99
C ALA A 178 2.53 -6.51 6.23
N ILE A 179 2.00 -7.69 6.58
CA ILE A 179 0.58 -7.86 6.90
C ILE A 179 0.16 -6.93 8.04
N LYS A 180 1.00 -6.79 9.07
CA LYS A 180 0.73 -5.93 10.21
C LYS A 180 0.60 -4.45 9.83
N THR A 181 1.49 -3.95 8.97
CA THR A 181 1.50 -2.54 8.56
C THR A 181 0.36 -2.23 7.61
N ASP A 182 0.12 -3.07 6.62
CA ASP A 182 -0.89 -2.82 5.59
C ASP A 182 -2.31 -2.90 6.13
N THR A 183 -2.55 -3.81 7.07
CA THR A 183 -3.83 -3.91 7.78
C THR A 183 -3.96 -2.91 8.93
N ASP A 184 -2.96 -2.07 9.21
CA ASP A 184 -2.88 -1.21 10.41
C ASP A 184 -3.20 -2.00 11.69
N ASN A 185 -2.48 -3.10 11.91
CA ASN A 185 -2.73 -4.01 13.02
C ASN A 185 -4.18 -4.57 13.02
N PHE A 186 -4.69 -4.94 11.86
CA PHE A 186 -6.06 -5.45 11.64
C PHE A 186 -7.18 -4.44 11.96
N LYS A 187 -6.86 -3.16 12.07
CA LYS A 187 -7.85 -2.09 12.20
C LYS A 187 -8.44 -1.67 10.86
N ARG A 188 -7.72 -1.89 9.77
CA ARG A 188 -8.21 -1.73 8.41
C ARG A 188 -8.84 -3.03 7.92
N ARG A 189 -9.35 -3.00 6.67
CA ARG A 189 -9.92 -4.17 6.03
C ARG A 189 -8.93 -5.34 6.06
N ALA A 190 -9.28 -6.38 6.79
CA ALA A 190 -8.54 -7.62 6.87
C ALA A 190 -9.49 -8.80 6.71
N THR A 191 -9.00 -9.87 6.11
CA THR A 191 -9.76 -11.10 5.86
C THR A 191 -9.33 -12.21 6.82
N PRO A 192 -10.12 -13.29 6.95
CA PRO A 192 -9.67 -14.48 7.66
C PRO A 192 -8.37 -15.07 7.09
N GLU A 193 -8.11 -14.87 5.80
CA GLU A 193 -6.89 -15.28 5.12
C GLU A 193 -5.67 -14.52 5.65
N ASP A 194 -5.78 -13.22 5.87
CA ASP A 194 -4.73 -12.39 6.48
C ASP A 194 -4.40 -12.86 7.89
N ILE A 195 -5.41 -13.17 8.68
CA ILE A 195 -5.24 -13.70 10.05
C ILE A 195 -4.55 -15.07 10.01
N ARG A 196 -4.94 -15.96 9.10
CA ARG A 196 -4.32 -17.30 8.96
C ARG A 196 -2.86 -17.19 8.51
N ALA A 197 -2.55 -16.28 7.57
CA ALA A 197 -1.20 -16.03 7.12
C ALA A 197 -0.35 -15.44 8.25
N PHE A 198 -0.86 -14.44 8.96
CA PHE A 198 -0.21 -13.84 10.11
C PHE A 198 0.09 -14.86 11.22
N GLN A 199 -0.88 -15.71 11.59
CA GLN A 199 -0.71 -16.77 12.57
C GLN A 199 0.34 -17.82 12.15
N TYR A 200 0.37 -18.18 10.85
CA TYR A 200 1.38 -19.07 10.31
C TYR A 200 2.77 -18.45 10.39
N LEU A 201 2.91 -17.20 9.98
CA LEU A 201 4.18 -16.47 9.98
C LEU A 201 4.70 -16.23 11.40
N PHE A 202 3.83 -15.96 12.37
CA PHE A 202 4.19 -15.77 13.78
C PHE A 202 5.02 -16.91 14.34
N ARG A 203 4.74 -18.16 13.94
CA ARG A 203 5.48 -19.35 14.38
C ARG A 203 6.92 -19.41 13.87
N HIS A 204 7.26 -18.60 12.86
CA HIS A 204 8.55 -18.59 12.18
C HIS A 204 9.27 -17.26 12.28
N ALA A 205 8.56 -16.19 12.60
CA ALA A 205 9.09 -14.84 12.68
C ALA A 205 9.97 -14.65 13.94
N ASN A 206 10.99 -13.83 13.78
CA ASN A 206 11.77 -13.30 14.90
C ASN A 206 11.11 -12.00 15.40
N ILE A 207 10.30 -12.11 16.44
CA ILE A 207 9.53 -10.98 17.00
C ILE A 207 10.45 -9.83 17.51
N PRO A 208 11.58 -10.09 18.21
CA PRO A 208 12.56 -9.04 18.50
C PRO A 208 13.05 -8.28 17.26
N LEU A 209 13.25 -8.98 16.14
CA LEU A 209 13.64 -8.35 14.86
C LEU A 209 12.53 -7.46 14.31
N VAL A 210 11.27 -7.91 14.35
CA VAL A 210 10.11 -7.11 13.96
C VAL A 210 10.03 -5.84 14.80
N ARG A 211 10.18 -5.95 16.13
CA ARG A 211 10.18 -4.77 17.01
C ARG A 211 11.28 -3.77 16.65
N LYS A 212 12.49 -4.24 16.29
CA LYS A 212 13.58 -3.36 15.85
C LYS A 212 13.24 -2.63 14.53
N ILE A 213 12.47 -3.25 13.65
CA ILE A 213 11.97 -2.60 12.42
C ILE A 213 10.95 -1.52 12.80
N GLU A 214 9.98 -1.86 13.64
CA GLU A 214 8.91 -0.96 14.10
C GLU A 214 9.43 0.23 14.90
N GLN A 215 10.43 -0.03 15.75
CA GLN A 215 11.08 0.99 16.60
C GLN A 215 12.26 1.63 15.87
N SER A 216 12.22 1.64 14.52
CA SER A 216 13.30 2.24 13.75
C SER A 216 13.66 3.64 14.27
N GLU A 217 14.93 3.83 14.51
CA GLU A 217 15.46 5.04 15.13
C GLU A 217 15.07 6.27 14.28
N MET A 218 14.31 7.17 14.86
CA MET A 218 14.06 8.47 14.29
C MET A 218 15.37 9.27 14.34
N ARG A 219 15.74 9.89 13.24
CA ARG A 219 16.90 10.76 13.18
C ARG A 219 16.76 11.90 14.20
N LEU A 220 17.82 12.19 14.94
CA LEU A 220 17.81 13.23 15.97
C LEU A 220 17.40 14.61 15.41
N ASP A 221 17.78 14.91 14.16
CA ASP A 221 17.41 16.15 13.47
C ASP A 221 15.91 16.27 13.19
N PHE A 222 15.14 15.17 13.24
CA PHE A 222 13.69 15.21 13.11
C PHE A 222 12.99 15.79 14.34
N LEU A 223 13.61 15.74 15.52
CA LEU A 223 13.03 16.28 16.75
C LEU A 223 12.72 17.78 16.66
N ARG A 224 13.50 18.54 15.87
CA ARG A 224 13.19 19.96 15.63
C ARG A 224 11.80 20.18 14.98
N PHE A 225 11.39 19.27 14.09
CA PHE A 225 10.07 19.34 13.44
C PHE A 225 8.94 18.97 14.40
N PHE A 226 9.17 18.01 15.32
CA PHE A 226 8.20 17.73 16.40
C PHE A 226 8.06 18.93 17.32
N LYS A 227 9.18 19.60 17.71
CA LYS A 227 9.12 20.83 18.48
C LYS A 227 8.30 21.91 17.77
N ALA A 228 8.60 22.17 16.50
CA ALA A 228 7.84 23.14 15.69
C ALA A 228 6.37 22.74 15.57
N ALA A 229 6.06 21.47 15.34
CA ALA A 229 4.69 20.99 15.25
C ALA A 229 3.90 21.21 16.55
N LEU A 230 4.53 20.98 17.71
CA LEU A 230 3.92 21.23 19.00
C LEU A 230 3.69 22.73 19.27
N GLN A 231 4.57 23.60 18.77
CA GLN A 231 4.43 25.06 18.91
C GLN A 231 3.37 25.64 17.98
N GLU A 232 3.38 25.23 16.70
CA GLU A 232 2.56 25.82 15.64
C GLU A 232 1.19 25.14 15.45
N ARG A 233 0.86 24.15 16.30
CA ARG A 233 -0.40 23.43 16.18
C ARG A 233 -1.61 24.33 16.42
N ARG A 234 -2.64 24.15 15.60
CA ARG A 234 -3.97 24.74 15.81
C ARG A 234 -5.00 23.63 15.98
N ILE A 235 -5.68 23.61 17.12
CA ILE A 235 -6.70 22.60 17.39
C ILE A 235 -8.08 23.23 17.26
N ARG A 236 -8.96 22.61 16.46
CA ARG A 236 -10.34 23.04 16.26
C ARG A 236 -11.28 21.83 16.18
N LYS A 237 -12.19 21.69 17.13
CA LYS A 237 -13.22 20.63 17.13
C LYS A 237 -12.63 19.22 16.90
N GLY A 238 -11.65 18.83 17.68
CA GLY A 238 -10.99 17.52 17.58
C GLY A 238 -10.12 17.34 16.33
N ARG A 239 -9.72 18.43 15.66
CA ARG A 239 -8.81 18.42 14.51
C ARG A 239 -7.58 19.24 14.84
N VAL A 240 -6.41 18.64 14.66
CA VAL A 240 -5.13 19.33 14.74
C VAL A 240 -4.65 19.68 13.34
N PHE A 241 -4.22 20.91 13.17
CA PHE A 241 -3.63 21.44 11.95
C PHE A 241 -2.23 21.92 12.25
N VAL A 242 -1.26 21.52 11.41
CA VAL A 242 0.15 21.94 11.51
C VAL A 242 0.66 22.27 10.12
N HIS A 243 1.41 23.35 10.00
CA HIS A 243 2.20 23.65 8.80
C HIS A 243 3.66 23.90 9.20
N LEU A 244 4.58 23.13 8.64
CA LEU A 244 5.99 23.12 9.06
C LEU A 244 6.93 23.92 8.14
N GLY A 245 6.36 24.56 7.08
CA GLY A 245 7.21 25.18 6.07
C GLY A 245 8.03 24.14 5.31
N PRO A 246 9.29 24.45 4.92
CA PRO A 246 10.14 23.51 4.19
C PRO A 246 10.51 22.28 5.04
N VAL A 247 10.39 21.09 4.45
CA VAL A 247 10.76 19.81 5.06
C VAL A 247 11.70 19.02 4.13
N PRO A 248 12.65 18.25 4.69
CA PRO A 248 13.59 17.46 3.88
C PRO A 248 12.96 16.22 3.27
N SER A 249 11.84 15.72 3.83
CA SER A 249 11.08 14.59 3.35
C SER A 249 9.62 14.70 3.77
N PRO A 250 8.66 14.31 2.90
CA PRO A 250 7.25 14.19 3.28
C PRO A 250 6.99 13.20 4.43
N ASP A 251 7.90 12.25 4.66
CA ASP A 251 7.75 11.25 5.72
C ASP A 251 7.71 11.86 7.11
N ILE A 252 8.36 13.02 7.32
CA ILE A 252 8.26 13.77 8.57
C ILE A 252 6.82 14.21 8.84
N LEU A 253 6.12 14.64 7.78
CA LEU A 253 4.72 15.05 7.90
C LEU A 253 3.85 13.86 8.31
N VAL A 254 4.14 12.68 7.75
CA VAL A 254 3.45 11.42 8.11
C VAL A 254 3.69 11.07 9.57
N LEU A 255 4.96 11.05 10.01
CA LEU A 255 5.31 10.74 11.40
C LEU A 255 4.62 11.66 12.41
N ILE A 256 4.59 12.96 12.11
CA ILE A 256 3.94 13.95 12.97
C ILE A 256 2.42 13.81 12.94
N ALA A 257 1.85 13.49 11.77
CA ALA A 257 0.41 13.26 11.66
C ALA A 257 -0.01 12.03 12.48
N ASP A 258 0.74 10.93 12.40
CA ASP A 258 0.51 9.70 13.16
C ASP A 258 0.71 9.92 14.67
N PHE A 259 1.66 10.79 15.06
CA PHE A 259 1.87 11.18 16.46
C PHE A 259 0.62 11.88 17.04
N PHE A 260 0.07 12.86 16.33
CA PHE A 260 -1.11 13.59 16.83
C PHE A 260 -2.37 12.73 16.91
N MET A 261 -2.48 11.65 16.13
CA MET A 261 -3.59 10.71 16.26
C MET A 261 -3.59 9.90 17.56
N ARG A 262 -2.50 9.97 18.36
CA ARG A 262 -2.41 9.34 19.68
C ARG A 262 -2.78 10.29 20.83
N VAL A 263 -3.09 11.54 20.50
CA VAL A 263 -3.49 12.56 21.49
C VAL A 263 -4.99 12.42 21.74
N GLU A 264 -5.37 12.42 23.01
CA GLU A 264 -6.77 12.38 23.45
C GLU A 264 -7.61 13.46 22.75
N ASP A 265 -8.83 13.16 22.40
CA ASP A 265 -9.79 14.04 21.70
C ASP A 265 -9.37 14.53 20.31
N ILE A 266 -8.30 14.02 19.74
CA ILE A 266 -7.92 14.28 18.36
C ILE A 266 -8.43 13.16 17.44
N HIS A 267 -9.40 13.53 16.60
CA HIS A 267 -10.00 12.64 15.60
C HIS A 267 -9.44 12.85 14.19
N TRP A 268 -8.75 13.95 13.96
CA TRP A 268 -8.11 14.30 12.71
C TRP A 268 -6.77 14.98 12.93
N SER A 269 -5.77 14.54 12.19
CA SER A 269 -4.48 15.20 12.11
C SER A 269 -4.21 15.62 10.66
N ILE A 270 -3.96 16.90 10.46
CA ILE A 270 -3.65 17.51 9.18
C ILE A 270 -2.30 18.21 9.31
N VAL A 271 -1.29 17.59 8.70
CA VAL A 271 0.09 18.09 8.77
C VAL A 271 0.58 18.40 7.35
N SER A 272 1.19 19.56 7.17
CA SER A 272 1.62 20.03 5.85
C SER A 272 3.02 20.64 5.89
N GLY A 273 3.66 20.65 4.74
CA GLY A 273 4.96 21.27 4.53
C GLY A 273 5.32 21.33 3.06
N PHE A 274 6.38 22.06 2.74
CA PHE A 274 6.91 22.16 1.38
C PHE A 274 8.05 21.18 1.15
N HIS A 275 7.98 20.42 0.07
CA HIS A 275 9.03 19.51 -0.39
C HIS A 275 9.05 19.50 -1.93
N ASP A 276 10.23 19.56 -2.53
CA ASP A 276 10.43 19.50 -3.99
C ASP A 276 9.48 20.42 -4.78
N ARG A 277 9.37 21.70 -4.37
CA ARG A 277 8.49 22.72 -4.97
C ARG A 277 7.01 22.38 -4.95
N LYS A 278 6.59 21.50 -4.06
CA LYS A 278 5.19 21.14 -3.82
C LYS A 278 4.79 21.41 -2.37
N LEU A 279 3.57 21.84 -2.17
CA LEU A 279 2.91 21.76 -0.88
C LEU A 279 2.38 20.34 -0.70
N VAL A 280 2.87 19.64 0.29
CA VAL A 280 2.40 18.30 0.66
C VAL A 280 1.51 18.42 1.90
N VAL A 281 0.31 17.85 1.84
CA VAL A 281 -0.65 17.82 2.95
C VAL A 281 -0.98 16.37 3.26
N ILE A 282 -0.66 15.96 4.48
CA ILE A 282 -0.99 14.62 5.00
C ILE A 282 -2.22 14.73 5.90
N LEU A 283 -3.18 13.86 5.65
CA LEU A 283 -4.40 13.74 6.46
C LEU A 283 -4.43 12.37 7.12
N ARG A 284 -4.74 12.35 8.40
CA ARG A 284 -5.04 11.15 9.18
C ARG A 284 -6.35 11.33 9.93
N ASN A 285 -7.11 10.28 10.10
CA ASN A 285 -8.29 10.29 10.95
C ASN A 285 -8.50 8.94 11.65
N ASP A 286 -9.48 8.91 12.56
CA ASP A 286 -9.87 7.72 13.32
C ASP A 286 -10.55 6.61 12.49
N GLY A 287 -10.81 6.84 11.20
CA GLY A 287 -11.47 5.90 10.32
C GLY A 287 -12.96 5.64 10.61
N ILE A 288 -13.61 6.44 11.49
CA ILE A 288 -14.97 6.12 11.95
C ILE A 288 -16.05 6.84 11.14
N ARG A 289 -15.89 8.14 10.90
CA ARG A 289 -17.01 8.98 10.42
C ARG A 289 -16.85 9.53 9.01
N LYS A 290 -15.64 9.69 8.51
CA LYS A 290 -15.37 10.34 7.22
C LYS A 290 -14.18 9.70 6.54
N ASP A 291 -14.26 9.59 5.23
CA ASP A 291 -13.20 9.14 4.36
C ASP A 291 -12.16 10.24 4.15
N ALA A 292 -10.90 9.98 4.54
CA ALA A 292 -9.81 10.94 4.42
C ALA A 292 -9.47 11.24 2.96
N GLY A 293 -9.50 10.21 2.08
CA GLY A 293 -9.27 10.35 0.65
C GLY A 293 -10.30 11.26 0.00
N ALA A 294 -11.58 11.06 0.31
CA ALA A 294 -12.66 11.91 -0.19
C ALA A 294 -12.54 13.36 0.33
N VAL A 295 -12.09 13.56 1.58
CA VAL A 295 -11.84 14.88 2.14
C VAL A 295 -10.67 15.57 1.44
N ALA A 296 -9.56 14.87 1.22
CA ALA A 296 -8.39 15.39 0.51
C ALA A 296 -8.75 15.76 -0.94
N LYS A 297 -9.42 14.86 -1.67
CA LYS A 297 -9.85 15.08 -3.06
C LYS A 297 -10.78 16.29 -3.18
N ARG A 298 -11.74 16.44 -2.26
CA ARG A 298 -12.63 17.60 -2.23
C ARG A 298 -11.91 18.91 -1.92
N GLY A 299 -10.89 18.88 -1.04
CA GLY A 299 -10.16 20.08 -0.63
C GLY A 299 -9.13 20.57 -1.66
N PHE A 300 -8.50 19.63 -2.37
CA PHE A 300 -7.31 19.92 -3.16
C PHE A 300 -7.33 19.31 -4.56
N GLY A 301 -8.29 18.44 -4.89
CA GLY A 301 -8.31 17.70 -6.17
C GLY A 301 -8.45 18.57 -7.41
N ASP A 302 -8.97 19.80 -7.27
CA ASP A 302 -9.10 20.74 -8.41
C ASP A 302 -7.78 21.49 -8.72
N ILE A 303 -6.78 21.44 -7.81
CA ILE A 303 -5.53 22.21 -7.91
C ILE A 303 -4.26 21.36 -7.72
N GLY A 304 -4.42 20.04 -7.55
CA GLY A 304 -3.30 19.14 -7.37
C GLY A 304 -3.73 17.68 -7.28
N SER A 305 -2.75 16.79 -7.18
CA SER A 305 -3.03 15.37 -6.91
C SER A 305 -3.50 15.21 -5.47
N ALA A 306 -4.67 14.60 -5.26
CA ALA A 306 -5.22 14.37 -3.94
C ALA A 306 -6.04 13.09 -3.88
N GLY A 307 -5.79 12.24 -2.87
CA GLY A 307 -6.48 10.98 -2.70
C GLY A 307 -6.00 10.22 -1.47
N GLY A 308 -6.42 8.97 -1.35
CA GLY A 308 -6.05 8.09 -0.25
C GLY A 308 -7.17 7.13 0.13
N HIS A 309 -6.99 6.53 1.30
CA HIS A 309 -7.92 5.58 1.91
C HIS A 309 -8.82 6.25 2.95
N HIS A 310 -9.68 5.45 3.57
CA HIS A 310 -10.65 5.93 4.56
C HIS A 310 -10.01 6.68 5.75
N SER A 311 -8.88 6.20 6.28
CA SER A 311 -8.21 6.78 7.45
C SER A 311 -6.94 7.58 7.13
N ALA A 312 -6.44 7.54 5.90
CA ALA A 312 -5.17 8.15 5.51
C ALA A 312 -5.25 8.72 4.10
N ALA A 313 -4.84 9.98 3.92
CA ALA A 313 -4.81 10.62 2.61
C ALA A 313 -3.61 11.56 2.47
N ARG A 314 -3.29 11.86 1.21
CA ARG A 314 -2.24 12.80 0.82
C ARG A 314 -2.75 13.71 -0.29
N ALA A 315 -2.32 14.97 -0.24
CA ALA A 315 -2.44 15.88 -1.36
C ALA A 315 -1.09 16.50 -1.67
N GLU A 316 -0.81 16.70 -2.96
CA GLU A 316 0.38 17.38 -3.47
C GLU A 316 -0.05 18.46 -4.45
N ILE A 317 0.36 19.68 -4.18
CA ILE A 317 0.02 20.86 -4.98
C ILE A 317 1.32 21.55 -5.37
N ALA A 318 1.57 21.74 -6.66
CA ALA A 318 2.74 22.50 -7.09
C ALA A 318 2.65 23.94 -6.56
N VAL A 319 3.78 24.51 -6.17
CA VAL A 319 3.80 25.89 -5.63
C VAL A 319 3.23 26.90 -6.63
N GLY A 320 3.40 26.63 -7.94
CA GLY A 320 2.84 27.46 -9.01
C GLY A 320 1.31 27.41 -9.14
N ASP A 321 0.67 26.35 -8.61
CA ASP A 321 -0.79 26.16 -8.67
C ASP A 321 -1.49 26.68 -7.40
N LEU A 322 -0.73 27.16 -6.42
CA LEU A 322 -1.29 27.80 -5.23
C LEU A 322 -1.96 29.14 -5.60
N PRO A 323 -2.98 29.58 -4.83
CA PRO A 323 -3.61 30.88 -5.06
C PRO A 323 -2.58 32.02 -5.10
N LYS A 324 -2.65 32.90 -6.12
CA LYS A 324 -1.70 33.99 -6.32
C LYS A 324 -1.52 34.94 -5.13
N ASN A 325 -2.53 35.04 -4.27
CA ASN A 325 -2.52 35.85 -3.05
C ASN A 325 -1.99 35.10 -1.82
N LEU A 326 -1.57 33.83 -1.97
CA LEU A 326 -1.01 33.02 -0.90
C LEU A 326 0.52 33.02 -0.99
N ASP A 327 1.18 33.75 -0.09
CA ASP A 327 2.63 33.69 0.03
C ASP A 327 3.06 32.36 0.68
N PRO A 328 3.80 31.49 -0.02
CA PRO A 328 4.31 30.23 0.54
C PRO A 328 5.24 30.40 1.74
N LYS A 329 5.83 31.59 1.92
CA LYS A 329 6.71 31.89 3.07
C LYS A 329 5.92 32.29 4.33
N ASP A 330 4.65 32.65 4.19
CA ASP A 330 3.78 32.98 5.32
C ASP A 330 3.09 31.72 5.85
N ALA A 331 3.76 31.03 6.77
CA ALA A 331 3.27 29.78 7.34
C ALA A 331 1.86 29.91 7.94
N ALA A 332 1.53 31.04 8.56
CA ALA A 332 0.23 31.26 9.20
C ALA A 332 -0.89 31.40 8.15
N LYS A 333 -0.62 32.06 7.01
CA LYS A 333 -1.56 32.17 5.89
C LYS A 333 -1.74 30.83 5.20
N VAL A 334 -0.65 30.08 4.94
CA VAL A 334 -0.73 28.74 4.36
C VAL A 334 -1.58 27.81 5.23
N GLN A 335 -1.32 27.77 6.53
CA GLN A 335 -2.10 26.96 7.47
C GLN A 335 -3.59 27.37 7.48
N SER A 336 -3.87 28.68 7.49
CA SER A 336 -5.24 29.20 7.47
C SER A 336 -5.98 28.84 6.18
N TRP A 337 -5.28 28.88 5.04
CA TRP A 337 -5.81 28.48 3.75
C TRP A 337 -6.13 26.97 3.72
N ILE A 338 -5.24 26.11 4.22
CA ILE A 338 -5.48 24.67 4.33
C ILE A 338 -6.71 24.38 5.18
N ILE A 339 -6.83 25.07 6.34
CA ILE A 339 -8.01 24.96 7.22
C ILE A 339 -9.28 25.31 6.44
N ALA A 340 -9.27 26.44 5.72
CA ALA A 340 -10.41 26.90 4.94
C ALA A 340 -10.79 25.89 3.83
N ALA A 341 -9.80 25.36 3.09
CA ALA A 341 -10.01 24.38 2.03
C ALA A 341 -10.70 23.11 2.55
N LEU A 342 -10.30 22.62 3.74
CA LEU A 342 -10.83 21.38 4.32
C LEU A 342 -12.12 21.57 5.13
N THR A 343 -12.51 22.83 5.46
CA THR A 343 -13.70 23.12 6.28
C THR A 343 -14.84 23.74 5.49
N ARG A 344 -14.62 24.18 4.25
CA ARG A 344 -15.68 24.73 3.39
C ARG A 344 -16.79 23.70 3.18
N LYS A 345 -18.02 24.05 3.59
CA LYS A 345 -19.23 23.38 3.13
C LYS A 345 -19.45 23.78 1.68
N ARG A 346 -19.45 22.83 0.74
CA ARG A 346 -19.89 23.12 -0.62
C ARG A 346 -21.38 23.48 -0.56
N ASN A 347 -21.73 24.75 -0.77
CA ASN A 347 -23.10 25.13 -1.07
C ASN A 347 -23.47 24.42 -2.38
N HIS A 348 -24.32 23.42 -2.30
CA HIS A 348 -24.99 22.86 -3.45
C HIS A 348 -25.90 23.96 -4.03
N ARG A 349 -25.36 24.84 -4.85
CA ARG A 349 -26.18 25.52 -5.84
C ARG A 349 -26.58 24.47 -6.86
N ARG A 350 -27.82 24.00 -6.71
CA ARG A 350 -28.57 23.36 -7.76
C ARG A 350 -28.46 24.28 -9.00
N GLN A 351 -27.76 23.83 -10.03
CA GLN A 351 -28.03 24.29 -11.37
C GLN A 351 -29.21 23.46 -11.86
N THR A 352 -30.42 23.95 -11.55
CA THR A 352 -31.59 23.72 -12.36
C THR A 352 -31.47 24.67 -13.54
N ARG A 353 -31.17 24.12 -14.70
CA ARG A 353 -31.76 24.47 -15.99
C ARG A 353 -31.36 23.46 -17.04
#